data_b3faee6a5f24b522fa0e4c616cb3efdf
#
_entry.id   b3faee6a5f24b522fa0e4c616cb3efdf
#
_cell.length_a   1.000
_cell.length_b   1.000
_cell.length_c   1.000
_cell.angle_alpha   90.00
_cell.angle_beta   90.00
_cell.angle_gamma   90.00
#
_symmetry.space_group_name_H-M   'P 1'
#
loop_
_entity.id
_entity.type
_entity.pdbx_description
1 polymer ?
#
loop_
_entity_poly.entity_id
_entity_poly.type
_entity_poly.pdbx_seq_one_letter_code
_entity_poly.pdbx_strand_id
1 'polypeptide(L)'
;MADPKGFLNHGREVAKSRPVEERVKDWNEVYVPGSLLPIISKQASRCMDCGIPFCHNGCPLGNLIPEWNDYAYREDWAAASERLHATNNFPEFTGRLCPAPCESACVLGINQPPVTIKNVEVSIIDKAWETGDVEPQIPERLSGKTVAVVGSGPAGLAAAQQLTRAGHTVAVYERADRIGGLLRYGIPEFKMEKRHINRRIEQMRAEGTKFRTGIEIGRDMPATALRKRYDAVVLAVGATTARDLPVPGRELKGIYQAMEYLPLANKVQEGDYVSPPVSAEGKHVVVIGGGDTGADCVGTAHRQGAASVTQLEIMPRPNEERDAVSQPWPTFPMLYKVTSAHEEGGERVYSVSTTHFEGDEDGNVQWLHLTEVEFVDGKLTQKPGTERKIPAQLVTLAMGFTGTDRENGLVEQFGLELDERGNIARDADFQTNVPGVFVAGDAGRGQSLIVWAIAEGRSAARGCDRFLTGASDLPAPIRPTDRALTV
;
A
#
# COMPACT_ATOMS: atom_id res chain seq x y z
N MET A 1 -24.55 18.25 -8.11
CA MET A 1 -23.84 18.18 -9.42
C MET A 1 -23.00 19.44 -9.56
N ALA A 2 -21.68 19.29 -9.73
CA ALA A 2 -20.77 20.41 -9.93
C ALA A 2 -21.15 21.22 -11.20
N ASP A 3 -20.31 21.33 -12.20
CA ASP A 3 -20.65 21.96 -13.47
C ASP A 3 -21.06 20.86 -14.49
N PRO A 4 -22.29 20.87 -15.05
CA PRO A 4 -22.73 19.87 -16.05
C PRO A 4 -21.85 19.82 -17.31
N LYS A 5 -21.06 20.86 -17.57
CA LYS A 5 -20.16 20.97 -18.72
C LYS A 5 -18.67 21.04 -18.33
N GLY A 6 -18.34 20.86 -17.05
CA GLY A 6 -16.98 20.98 -16.55
C GLY A 6 -15.98 20.09 -17.29
N PHE A 7 -16.35 18.86 -17.59
CA PHE A 7 -15.53 17.90 -18.37
C PHE A 7 -15.31 18.31 -19.84
N LEU A 8 -16.18 19.16 -20.40
CA LEU A 8 -16.02 19.73 -21.74
C LEU A 8 -15.15 20.98 -21.73
N ASN A 9 -15.24 21.77 -20.65
CA ASN A 9 -14.60 23.09 -20.52
C ASN A 9 -13.17 23.00 -20.01
N HIS A 10 -12.82 21.95 -19.26
CA HIS A 10 -11.54 21.83 -18.57
C HIS A 10 -10.85 20.51 -18.93
N GLY A 11 -9.57 20.60 -19.33
CA GLY A 11 -8.70 19.43 -19.48
C GLY A 11 -8.33 18.81 -18.13
N ARG A 12 -7.87 17.54 -18.14
CA ARG A 12 -7.34 16.87 -16.95
C ARG A 12 -5.99 17.48 -16.57
N GLU A 13 -5.87 17.94 -15.35
CA GLU A 13 -4.62 18.33 -14.73
C GLU A 13 -4.40 17.53 -13.44
N VAL A 14 -3.14 17.32 -13.08
CA VAL A 14 -2.71 16.58 -11.87
C VAL A 14 -1.79 17.46 -11.03
N ALA A 15 -1.57 17.06 -9.78
CA ALA A 15 -0.62 17.73 -8.90
C ALA A 15 0.77 17.80 -9.56
N LYS A 16 1.42 18.95 -9.45
CA LYS A 16 2.74 19.18 -10.04
C LYS A 16 3.81 18.43 -9.26
N SER A 17 4.67 17.73 -9.99
CA SER A 17 5.89 17.17 -9.42
C SER A 17 6.96 18.24 -9.27
N ARG A 18 7.79 18.10 -8.24
CA ARG A 18 9.03 18.90 -8.09
C ARG A 18 10.02 18.51 -9.21
N PRO A 19 10.87 19.44 -9.69
CA PRO A 19 11.90 19.12 -10.68
C PRO A 19 12.77 17.94 -10.25
N VAL A 20 13.13 17.07 -11.20
CA VAL A 20 13.92 15.86 -10.91
C VAL A 20 15.26 16.20 -10.27
N GLU A 21 15.96 17.21 -10.81
CA GLU A 21 17.26 17.66 -10.34
C GLU A 21 17.27 18.22 -8.90
N GLU A 22 16.10 18.59 -8.38
CA GLU A 22 15.91 19.03 -7.00
C GLU A 22 15.52 17.85 -6.09
N ARG A 23 14.46 17.12 -6.47
CA ARG A 23 13.83 16.12 -5.63
C ARG A 23 14.69 14.89 -5.37
N VAL A 24 15.64 14.57 -6.26
CA VAL A 24 16.60 13.47 -6.06
C VAL A 24 17.66 13.77 -4.98
N LYS A 25 17.78 15.04 -4.55
CA LYS A 25 18.77 15.47 -3.57
C LYS A 25 18.22 15.51 -2.14
N ASP A 26 16.93 15.27 -1.98
CA ASP A 26 16.27 15.23 -0.69
C ASP A 26 15.25 14.08 -0.58
N TRP A 27 14.58 13.98 0.58
CA TRP A 27 13.61 12.95 0.88
C TRP A 27 12.20 13.49 1.05
N ASN A 28 11.95 14.78 0.71
CA ASN A 28 10.61 15.37 0.76
C ASN A 28 9.70 14.77 -0.31
N GLU A 29 8.39 14.87 -0.09
CA GLU A 29 7.40 14.36 -1.07
C GLU A 29 7.66 14.89 -2.49
N VAL A 30 7.50 14.00 -3.46
CA VAL A 30 7.73 14.28 -4.89
C VAL A 30 6.81 15.38 -5.41
N TYR A 31 5.57 15.42 -4.93
CA TYR A 31 4.59 16.41 -5.40
C TYR A 31 4.67 17.71 -4.60
N VAL A 32 4.43 18.83 -5.28
CA VAL A 32 4.33 20.13 -4.63
C VAL A 32 3.04 20.19 -3.82
N PRO A 33 3.12 20.31 -2.48
CA PRO A 33 1.92 20.37 -1.64
C PRO A 33 0.97 21.49 -2.09
N GLY A 34 -0.33 21.19 -2.13
CA GLY A 34 -1.36 22.16 -2.49
C GLY A 34 -1.33 22.68 -3.93
N SER A 35 -0.46 22.15 -4.82
CA SER A 35 -0.33 22.64 -6.20
C SER A 35 -1.61 22.54 -7.03
N LEU A 36 -2.54 21.66 -6.66
CA LEU A 36 -3.85 21.54 -7.32
C LEU A 36 -4.90 22.52 -6.74
N LEU A 37 -4.72 23.02 -5.52
CA LEU A 37 -5.73 23.86 -4.86
C LEU A 37 -6.22 25.04 -5.69
N PRO A 38 -5.36 25.81 -6.40
CA PRO A 38 -5.80 26.93 -7.23
C PRO A 38 -6.74 26.56 -8.38
N ILE A 39 -6.73 25.29 -8.78
CA ILE A 39 -7.54 24.77 -9.90
C ILE A 39 -8.45 23.62 -9.48
N ILE A 40 -8.56 23.35 -8.18
CA ILE A 40 -9.29 22.19 -7.65
C ILE A 40 -10.76 22.22 -8.07
N SER A 41 -11.41 23.35 -8.02
CA SER A 41 -12.79 23.54 -8.45
C SER A 41 -12.97 23.14 -9.92
N LYS A 42 -12.06 23.55 -10.81
CA LYS A 42 -12.07 23.15 -12.24
C LYS A 42 -11.87 21.65 -12.41
N GLN A 43 -10.96 21.02 -11.63
CA GLN A 43 -10.69 19.59 -11.74
C GLN A 43 -11.85 18.77 -11.16
N ALA A 44 -12.41 19.16 -10.03
CA ALA A 44 -13.58 18.54 -9.42
C ALA A 44 -14.82 18.66 -10.32
N SER A 45 -15.01 19.80 -11.02
CA SER A 45 -16.12 20.02 -11.95
C SER A 45 -16.13 19.06 -13.14
N ARG A 46 -15.02 18.38 -13.43
CA ARG A 46 -14.96 17.35 -14.48
C ARG A 46 -15.77 16.08 -14.13
N CYS A 47 -16.20 15.94 -12.88
CA CYS A 47 -17.07 14.84 -12.47
C CYS A 47 -18.49 15.03 -13.06
N MET A 48 -18.94 14.04 -13.85
CA MET A 48 -20.26 14.07 -14.50
C MET A 48 -21.41 13.71 -13.56
N ASP A 49 -21.13 13.36 -12.30
CA ASP A 49 -22.13 12.89 -11.32
C ASP A 49 -23.00 11.76 -11.90
N CYS A 50 -22.37 10.68 -12.31
CA CYS A 50 -23.03 9.57 -13.00
C CYS A 50 -24.08 8.91 -12.10
N GLY A 51 -25.28 8.66 -12.61
CA GLY A 51 -26.34 7.94 -11.89
C GLY A 51 -25.95 6.50 -11.54
N ILE A 52 -25.00 5.91 -12.26
CA ILE A 52 -24.31 4.65 -11.94
C ILE A 52 -22.81 4.96 -11.89
N PRO A 53 -22.27 5.28 -10.71
CA PRO A 53 -20.89 5.72 -10.58
C PRO A 53 -19.92 4.52 -10.54
N PHE A 54 -19.43 4.06 -11.68
CA PHE A 54 -18.48 2.95 -11.79
C PHE A 54 -17.19 3.18 -10.98
N CYS A 55 -16.82 4.43 -10.70
CA CYS A 55 -15.71 4.77 -9.81
C CYS A 55 -15.91 4.21 -8.39
N HIS A 56 -17.16 4.09 -7.89
CA HIS A 56 -17.45 3.40 -6.62
C HIS A 56 -17.11 1.91 -6.70
N ASN A 57 -17.48 1.25 -7.81
CA ASN A 57 -17.23 -0.18 -8.00
C ASN A 57 -15.74 -0.47 -8.22
N GLY A 58 -14.99 0.48 -8.78
CA GLY A 58 -13.54 0.41 -8.93
C GLY A 58 -12.80 0.56 -7.60
N CYS A 59 -13.47 1.10 -6.57
CA CYS A 59 -12.89 1.30 -5.25
C CYS A 59 -13.50 0.33 -4.24
N PRO A 60 -12.71 -0.56 -3.58
CA PRO A 60 -13.23 -1.51 -2.59
C PRO A 60 -13.79 -0.82 -1.33
N LEU A 61 -13.43 0.44 -1.09
CA LEU A 61 -14.02 1.24 -0.02
C LEU A 61 -15.44 1.75 -0.35
N GLY A 62 -15.83 1.72 -1.63
CA GLY A 62 -17.10 2.29 -2.08
C GLY A 62 -17.15 3.81 -1.91
N ASN A 63 -16.03 4.49 -2.15
CA ASN A 63 -15.87 5.92 -1.93
C ASN A 63 -16.93 6.75 -2.69
N LEU A 64 -17.55 7.71 -2.00
CA LEU A 64 -18.61 8.59 -2.50
C LEU A 64 -18.04 9.71 -3.39
N ILE A 65 -17.39 9.30 -4.48
CA ILE A 65 -16.55 10.16 -5.33
C ILE A 65 -17.32 11.32 -5.98
N PRO A 66 -18.51 11.14 -6.57
CA PRO A 66 -19.27 12.25 -7.13
C PRO A 66 -19.63 13.31 -6.09
N GLU A 67 -20.02 12.87 -4.88
CA GLU A 67 -20.44 13.77 -3.80
C GLU A 67 -19.27 14.64 -3.33
N TRP A 68 -18.12 14.05 -3.03
CA TRP A 68 -16.97 14.84 -2.59
C TRP A 68 -16.42 15.78 -3.68
N ASN A 69 -16.53 15.38 -4.98
CA ASN A 69 -16.17 16.27 -6.07
C ASN A 69 -17.12 17.48 -6.16
N ASP A 70 -18.41 17.30 -5.88
CA ASP A 70 -19.38 18.40 -5.83
C ASP A 70 -19.05 19.38 -4.71
N TYR A 71 -18.72 18.88 -3.52
CA TYR A 71 -18.29 19.73 -2.40
C TYR A 71 -16.95 20.44 -2.67
N ALA A 72 -15.96 19.73 -3.23
CA ALA A 72 -14.68 20.33 -3.61
C ALA A 72 -14.84 21.40 -4.71
N TYR A 73 -15.76 21.20 -5.66
CA TYR A 73 -16.12 22.19 -6.65
C TYR A 73 -16.67 23.48 -6.02
N ARG A 74 -17.47 23.35 -4.97
CA ARG A 74 -18.06 24.48 -4.23
C ARG A 74 -17.14 25.04 -3.14
N GLU A 75 -15.96 24.45 -2.97
CA GLU A 75 -15.00 24.77 -1.91
C GLU A 75 -15.56 24.58 -0.49
N ASP A 76 -16.57 23.71 -0.34
CA ASP A 76 -17.10 23.27 0.95
C ASP A 76 -16.22 22.13 1.51
N TRP A 77 -15.11 22.52 2.12
CA TRP A 77 -14.05 21.62 2.56
C TRP A 77 -14.49 20.72 3.71
N ALA A 78 -15.30 21.26 4.64
CA ALA A 78 -15.80 20.49 5.77
C ALA A 78 -16.71 19.35 5.30
N ALA A 79 -17.70 19.64 4.43
CA ALA A 79 -18.59 18.63 3.87
C ALA A 79 -17.83 17.64 2.97
N ALA A 80 -16.83 18.11 2.20
CA ALA A 80 -15.98 17.24 1.41
C ALA A 80 -15.19 16.25 2.27
N SER A 81 -14.61 16.71 3.38
CA SER A 81 -13.88 15.89 4.36
C SER A 81 -14.79 14.87 5.05
N GLU A 82 -16.01 15.26 5.44
CA GLU A 82 -17.00 14.34 6.00
C GLU A 82 -17.32 13.20 5.03
N ARG A 83 -17.55 13.51 3.74
CA ARG A 83 -17.83 12.50 2.71
C ARG A 83 -16.66 11.57 2.45
N LEU A 84 -15.41 12.07 2.49
CA LEU A 84 -14.23 11.22 2.44
C LEU A 84 -14.19 10.23 3.58
N HIS A 85 -14.34 10.70 4.81
CA HIS A 85 -14.23 9.88 6.01
C HIS A 85 -15.41 8.92 6.21
N ALA A 86 -16.55 9.15 5.57
CA ALA A 86 -17.69 8.22 5.62
C ALA A 86 -17.32 6.80 5.14
N THR A 87 -16.45 6.69 4.15
CA THR A 87 -16.04 5.41 3.55
C THR A 87 -14.57 5.08 3.73
N ASN A 88 -13.70 6.06 3.99
CA ASN A 88 -12.26 5.88 4.08
C ASN A 88 -11.71 6.46 5.40
N ASN A 89 -11.04 5.63 6.20
CA ASN A 89 -10.41 6.07 7.45
C ASN A 89 -9.20 6.99 7.22
N PHE A 90 -8.49 6.81 6.09
CA PHE A 90 -7.16 7.40 5.87
C PHE A 90 -7.00 7.96 4.45
N PRO A 91 -7.76 9.02 4.09
CA PRO A 91 -7.68 9.60 2.75
C PRO A 91 -6.29 10.15 2.39
N GLU A 92 -5.51 10.59 3.38
CA GLU A 92 -4.13 11.06 3.18
C GLU A 92 -3.19 9.94 2.71
N PHE A 93 -3.45 8.68 3.11
CA PHE A 93 -2.64 7.54 2.68
C PHE A 93 -3.06 7.08 1.28
N THR A 94 -4.37 6.93 1.05
CA THR A 94 -4.89 6.50 -0.26
C THR A 94 -4.65 7.55 -1.34
N GLY A 95 -4.87 8.83 -1.03
CA GLY A 95 -4.61 9.93 -1.94
C GLY A 95 -3.15 10.06 -2.38
N ARG A 96 -2.18 9.56 -1.58
CA ARG A 96 -0.76 9.51 -1.94
C ARG A 96 -0.34 8.20 -2.59
N LEU A 97 -0.80 7.07 -2.09
CA LEU A 97 -0.22 5.75 -2.39
C LEU A 97 -1.07 4.86 -3.29
N CYS A 98 -2.40 5.07 -3.35
CA CYS A 98 -3.27 4.23 -4.14
C CYS A 98 -3.02 4.43 -5.63
N PRO A 99 -2.97 3.34 -6.46
CA PRO A 99 -2.87 3.45 -7.91
C PRO A 99 -4.17 3.94 -8.57
N ALA A 100 -5.19 4.26 -7.78
CA ALA A 100 -6.48 4.84 -8.18
C ALA A 100 -7.28 3.99 -9.19
N PRO A 101 -7.67 2.75 -8.86
CA PRO A 101 -8.54 1.95 -9.74
C PRO A 101 -9.89 2.63 -10.01
N CYS A 102 -10.32 3.54 -9.15
CA CYS A 102 -11.47 4.40 -9.37
C CYS A 102 -11.33 5.30 -10.60
N GLU A 103 -10.13 5.82 -10.90
CA GLU A 103 -9.87 6.60 -12.13
C GLU A 103 -9.96 5.71 -13.37
N SER A 104 -9.46 4.47 -13.30
CA SER A 104 -9.54 3.50 -14.39
C SER A 104 -10.99 3.08 -14.69
N ALA A 105 -11.86 3.08 -13.68
CA ALA A 105 -13.28 2.78 -13.78
C ALA A 105 -14.16 4.02 -14.01
N CYS A 106 -13.59 5.22 -14.05
CA CYS A 106 -14.34 6.45 -14.30
C CYS A 106 -15.01 6.40 -15.68
N VAL A 107 -16.32 6.67 -15.74
CA VAL A 107 -17.10 6.66 -17.00
C VAL A 107 -16.53 7.65 -18.03
N LEU A 108 -16.06 8.81 -17.55
CA LEU A 108 -15.40 9.78 -18.44
C LEU A 108 -14.15 9.20 -19.12
N GLY A 109 -13.48 8.24 -18.46
CA GLY A 109 -12.30 7.55 -18.97
C GLY A 109 -12.51 6.64 -20.18
N ILE A 110 -13.76 6.47 -20.65
CA ILE A 110 -14.09 5.68 -21.86
C ILE A 110 -13.59 6.38 -23.13
N ASN A 111 -13.74 7.69 -23.20
CA ASN A 111 -13.46 8.50 -24.40
C ASN A 111 -12.70 9.81 -24.13
N GLN A 112 -12.39 10.10 -22.88
CA GLN A 112 -11.62 11.26 -22.44
C GLN A 112 -10.70 10.89 -21.25
N PRO A 113 -9.70 11.71 -20.89
CA PRO A 113 -8.96 11.51 -19.66
C PRO A 113 -9.90 11.53 -18.44
N PRO A 114 -9.81 10.54 -17.53
CA PRO A 114 -10.69 10.45 -16.36
C PRO A 114 -10.58 11.66 -15.42
N VAL A 115 -11.51 11.79 -14.49
CA VAL A 115 -11.40 12.76 -13.39
C VAL A 115 -10.14 12.43 -12.58
N THR A 116 -9.42 13.46 -12.12
CA THR A 116 -8.21 13.32 -11.28
C THR A 116 -8.58 13.05 -9.81
N ILE A 117 -9.29 11.94 -9.59
CA ILE A 117 -9.96 11.58 -8.33
C ILE A 117 -8.97 11.56 -7.16
N LYS A 118 -7.84 10.88 -7.35
CA LYS A 118 -6.80 10.74 -6.33
C LYS A 118 -6.23 12.10 -5.87
N ASN A 119 -6.00 13.02 -6.80
CA ASN A 119 -5.48 14.34 -6.47
C ASN A 119 -6.55 15.23 -5.80
N VAL A 120 -7.82 15.07 -6.16
CA VAL A 120 -8.93 15.76 -5.44
C VAL A 120 -9.01 15.22 -4.02
N GLU A 121 -8.97 13.91 -3.82
CA GLU A 121 -8.96 13.24 -2.52
C GLU A 121 -7.87 13.80 -1.60
N VAL A 122 -6.61 13.80 -2.06
CA VAL A 122 -5.48 14.29 -1.25
C VAL A 122 -5.59 15.80 -0.97
N SER A 123 -6.12 16.58 -1.90
CA SER A 123 -6.31 18.02 -1.70
C SER A 123 -7.37 18.32 -0.62
N ILE A 124 -8.47 17.56 -0.61
CA ILE A 124 -9.51 17.69 0.42
C ILE A 124 -8.94 17.37 1.79
N ILE A 125 -8.29 16.24 1.95
CA ILE A 125 -7.80 15.82 3.26
C ILE A 125 -6.65 16.68 3.78
N ASP A 126 -5.75 17.12 2.92
CA ASP A 126 -4.67 18.01 3.33
C ASP A 126 -5.26 19.36 3.79
N LYS A 127 -6.26 19.89 3.06
CA LYS A 127 -6.97 21.09 3.47
C LYS A 127 -7.70 20.92 4.79
N ALA A 128 -8.39 19.80 4.98
CA ALA A 128 -9.10 19.51 6.23
C ALA A 128 -8.17 19.44 7.46
N TRP A 129 -6.95 18.91 7.28
CA TRP A 129 -5.93 18.96 8.33
C TRP A 129 -5.41 20.38 8.61
N GLU A 130 -5.26 21.22 7.58
CA GLU A 130 -4.84 22.63 7.73
C GLU A 130 -5.87 23.46 8.47
N THR A 131 -7.16 23.24 8.19
CA THR A 131 -8.28 23.98 8.79
C THR A 131 -8.73 23.44 10.13
N GLY A 132 -8.25 22.24 10.52
CA GLY A 132 -8.62 21.61 11.79
C GLY A 132 -9.95 20.84 11.73
N ASP A 133 -10.47 20.54 10.52
CA ASP A 133 -11.73 19.81 10.34
C ASP A 133 -11.60 18.30 10.64
N VAL A 134 -10.37 17.80 10.86
CA VAL A 134 -10.12 16.41 11.24
C VAL A 134 -9.98 16.32 12.76
N GLU A 135 -11.09 16.09 13.44
CA GLU A 135 -11.16 15.99 14.89
C GLU A 135 -11.23 14.53 15.38
N PRO A 136 -10.76 14.25 16.62
CA PRO A 136 -10.98 12.95 17.27
C PRO A 136 -12.47 12.67 17.49
N GLN A 137 -12.91 11.47 17.12
CA GLN A 137 -14.28 11.00 17.34
C GLN A 137 -14.33 10.07 18.56
N ILE A 138 -14.58 10.65 19.72
CA ILE A 138 -14.64 9.91 20.98
C ILE A 138 -16.01 9.23 21.08
N PRO A 139 -16.10 7.91 21.35
CA PRO A 139 -17.37 7.23 21.50
C PRO A 139 -18.13 7.74 22.73
N GLU A 140 -19.41 7.99 22.58
CA GLU A 140 -20.27 8.45 23.69
C GLU A 140 -20.40 7.40 24.80
N ARG A 141 -20.27 6.12 24.46
CA ARG A 141 -20.47 4.99 25.34
C ARG A 141 -19.44 3.90 25.13
N LEU A 142 -18.89 3.38 26.21
CA LEU A 142 -18.04 2.19 26.16
C LEU A 142 -18.88 0.92 26.23
N SER A 143 -18.54 -0.07 25.40
CA SER A 143 -19.23 -1.36 25.34
C SER A 143 -18.87 -2.31 26.49
N GLY A 144 -17.80 -2.02 27.22
CA GLY A 144 -17.19 -2.92 28.19
C GLY A 144 -16.42 -4.10 27.60
N LYS A 145 -16.32 -4.19 26.26
CA LYS A 145 -15.58 -5.22 25.55
C LYS A 145 -14.16 -4.77 25.19
N THR A 146 -13.25 -5.72 25.15
CA THR A 146 -11.82 -5.50 24.88
C THR A 146 -11.40 -6.20 23.62
N VAL A 147 -10.65 -5.52 22.74
CA VAL A 147 -10.16 -6.08 21.47
C VAL A 147 -8.66 -5.84 21.34
N ALA A 148 -7.92 -6.90 20.97
CA ALA A 148 -6.54 -6.77 20.53
C ALA A 148 -6.50 -6.74 19.00
N VAL A 149 -5.78 -5.78 18.42
CA VAL A 149 -5.44 -5.76 17.01
C VAL A 149 -3.94 -6.05 16.88
N VAL A 150 -3.57 -7.08 16.13
CA VAL A 150 -2.18 -7.49 15.93
C VAL A 150 -1.72 -7.04 14.55
N GLY A 151 -0.77 -6.11 14.54
CA GLY A 151 -0.29 -5.42 13.35
C GLY A 151 -0.90 -4.02 13.19
N SER A 152 -0.06 -3.06 12.84
CA SER A 152 -0.40 -1.64 12.72
C SER A 152 -0.32 -1.10 11.29
N GLY A 153 -0.37 -1.99 10.28
CA GLY A 153 -0.55 -1.60 8.89
C GLY A 153 -1.95 -1.03 8.61
N PRO A 154 -2.25 -0.66 7.36
CA PRO A 154 -3.53 -0.02 7.01
C PRO A 154 -4.76 -0.78 7.46
N ALA A 155 -4.76 -2.12 7.35
CA ALA A 155 -5.87 -2.97 7.78
C ALA A 155 -6.07 -2.93 9.30
N GLY A 156 -4.97 -3.05 10.06
CA GLY A 156 -5.01 -3.01 11.52
C GLY A 156 -5.43 -1.65 12.06
N LEU A 157 -4.92 -0.57 11.48
CA LEU A 157 -5.30 0.79 11.86
C LEU A 157 -6.79 1.06 11.57
N ALA A 158 -7.30 0.62 10.39
CA ALA A 158 -8.71 0.78 10.06
C ALA A 158 -9.62 -0.02 11.00
N ALA A 159 -9.27 -1.28 11.29
CA ALA A 159 -10.02 -2.09 12.24
C ALA A 159 -10.00 -1.48 13.65
N ALA A 160 -8.84 -1.02 14.11
CA ALA A 160 -8.69 -0.41 15.44
C ALA A 160 -9.52 0.86 15.57
N GLN A 161 -9.50 1.75 14.57
CA GLN A 161 -10.27 2.99 14.60
C GLN A 161 -11.77 2.72 14.60
N GLN A 162 -12.28 1.82 13.74
CA GLN A 162 -13.69 1.45 13.69
C GLN A 162 -14.16 0.87 15.03
N LEU A 163 -13.41 -0.06 15.61
CA LEU A 163 -13.74 -0.68 16.89
C LEU A 163 -13.67 0.30 18.07
N THR A 164 -12.68 1.20 18.07
CA THR A 164 -12.58 2.26 19.09
C THR A 164 -13.79 3.17 19.03
N ARG A 165 -14.19 3.64 17.84
CA ARG A 165 -15.37 4.50 17.64
C ARG A 165 -16.68 3.79 17.94
N ALA A 166 -16.74 2.46 17.81
CA ALA A 166 -17.87 1.64 18.26
C ALA A 166 -17.95 1.47 19.80
N GLY A 167 -16.98 2.03 20.53
CA GLY A 167 -16.96 2.01 21.99
C GLY A 167 -16.20 0.85 22.62
N HIS A 168 -15.46 0.06 21.85
CA HIS A 168 -14.62 -0.99 22.41
C HIS A 168 -13.31 -0.43 22.96
N THR A 169 -12.75 -1.10 23.98
CA THR A 169 -11.39 -0.82 24.46
C THR A 169 -10.40 -1.56 23.58
N VAL A 170 -9.70 -0.83 22.71
CA VAL A 170 -8.81 -1.40 21.69
C VAL A 170 -7.35 -1.19 22.03
N ALA A 171 -6.55 -2.27 21.91
CA ALA A 171 -5.09 -2.23 21.97
C ALA A 171 -4.49 -2.78 20.67
N VAL A 172 -3.66 -1.97 20.01
CA VAL A 172 -2.90 -2.36 18.80
C VAL A 172 -1.51 -2.81 19.23
N TYR A 173 -1.12 -4.01 18.85
CA TYR A 173 0.22 -4.56 19.06
C TYR A 173 1.02 -4.52 17.76
N GLU A 174 2.20 -3.95 17.81
CA GLU A 174 3.11 -3.84 16.67
C GLU A 174 4.49 -4.38 17.06
N ARG A 175 5.04 -5.27 16.21
CA ARG A 175 6.39 -5.82 16.43
C ARG A 175 7.51 -4.81 16.25
N ALA A 176 7.32 -3.85 15.34
CA ALA A 176 8.28 -2.78 15.13
C ALA A 176 8.24 -1.76 16.28
N ASP A 177 9.28 -0.94 16.37
CA ASP A 177 9.42 0.13 17.35
C ASP A 177 8.43 1.29 17.12
N ARG A 178 7.85 1.41 15.91
CA ARG A 178 6.86 2.45 15.53
C ARG A 178 5.66 1.86 14.81
N ILE A 179 4.53 2.55 14.96
CA ILE A 179 3.26 2.23 14.33
C ILE A 179 3.27 2.60 12.85
N GLY A 180 2.60 1.79 12.01
CA GLY A 180 2.36 2.10 10.60
C GLY A 180 2.63 0.94 9.63
N GLY A 181 3.29 -0.13 10.07
CA GLY A 181 3.62 -1.27 9.21
C GLY A 181 4.39 -0.82 7.94
N LEU A 182 3.94 -1.26 6.76
CA LEU A 182 4.56 -0.88 5.49
C LEU A 182 4.45 0.62 5.17
N LEU A 183 3.47 1.34 5.69
CA LEU A 183 3.39 2.79 5.54
C LEU A 183 4.60 3.49 6.17
N ARG A 184 5.07 2.95 7.30
CA ARG A 184 6.22 3.49 8.03
C ARG A 184 7.54 3.05 7.42
N TYR A 185 7.71 1.74 7.22
CA TYR A 185 9.00 1.16 6.90
C TYR A 185 9.14 0.60 5.48
N GLY A 186 8.03 0.38 4.76
CA GLY A 186 8.06 -0.05 3.36
C GLY A 186 8.05 1.11 2.38
N ILE A 187 7.17 2.09 2.61
CA ILE A 187 7.01 3.25 1.72
C ILE A 187 8.09 4.29 2.02
N PRO A 188 8.88 4.74 1.02
CA PRO A 188 9.87 5.79 1.22
C PRO A 188 9.26 7.14 1.62
N GLU A 189 10.04 7.95 2.35
CA GLU A 189 9.66 9.29 2.80
C GLU A 189 9.22 10.18 1.64
N PHE A 190 9.93 10.13 0.51
CA PHE A 190 9.63 10.94 -0.68
C PHE A 190 8.30 10.57 -1.39
N LYS A 191 7.70 9.42 -1.08
CA LYS A 191 6.34 9.06 -1.53
C LYS A 191 5.26 9.49 -0.56
N MET A 192 5.55 9.39 0.74
CA MET A 192 4.66 9.81 1.82
C MET A 192 5.46 10.12 3.08
N GLU A 193 5.51 11.38 3.46
CA GLU A 193 6.16 11.84 4.67
C GLU A 193 5.49 11.24 5.92
N LYS A 194 6.29 10.78 6.88
CA LYS A 194 5.80 10.07 8.08
C LYS A 194 4.97 10.97 9.02
N ARG A 195 5.04 12.30 8.85
CA ARG A 195 4.17 13.25 9.56
C ARG A 195 2.68 12.95 9.36
N HIS A 196 2.29 12.42 8.18
CA HIS A 196 0.90 12.03 7.90
C HIS A 196 0.45 10.85 8.75
N ILE A 197 1.33 9.88 8.96
CA ILE A 197 1.07 8.76 9.86
C ILE A 197 1.00 9.26 11.31
N ASN A 198 1.97 10.08 11.71
CA ASN A 198 2.08 10.56 13.10
C ASN A 198 0.81 11.31 13.53
N ARG A 199 0.34 12.28 12.73
CA ARG A 199 -0.88 13.04 13.05
C ARG A 199 -2.12 12.15 13.16
N ARG A 200 -2.24 11.12 12.30
CA ARG A 200 -3.36 10.18 12.35
C ARG A 200 -3.30 9.28 13.58
N ILE A 201 -2.12 8.83 13.97
CA ILE A 201 -1.94 8.05 15.21
C ILE A 201 -2.30 8.88 16.43
N GLU A 202 -1.92 10.17 16.48
CA GLU A 202 -2.30 11.06 17.59
C GLU A 202 -3.82 11.24 17.67
N GLN A 203 -4.51 11.43 16.54
CA GLN A 203 -5.97 11.44 16.50
C GLN A 203 -6.55 10.14 17.06
N MET A 204 -6.09 8.98 16.62
CA MET A 204 -6.58 7.68 17.11
C MET A 204 -6.29 7.47 18.61
N ARG A 205 -5.18 7.99 19.13
CA ARG A 205 -4.89 8.01 20.57
C ARG A 205 -5.88 8.86 21.33
N ALA A 206 -6.20 10.03 20.80
CA ALA A 206 -7.21 10.92 21.38
C ALA A 206 -8.62 10.30 21.36
N GLU A 207 -8.93 9.48 20.36
CA GLU A 207 -10.17 8.68 20.28
C GLU A 207 -10.21 7.54 21.32
N GLY A 208 -9.06 7.10 21.85
CA GLY A 208 -8.97 6.08 22.89
C GLY A 208 -8.20 4.82 22.51
N THR A 209 -7.74 4.67 21.26
CA THR A 209 -6.92 3.53 20.81
C THR A 209 -5.59 3.50 21.56
N LYS A 210 -5.22 2.34 22.11
CA LYS A 210 -3.94 2.12 22.80
C LYS A 210 -2.93 1.45 21.87
N PHE A 211 -1.75 2.02 21.70
CA PHE A 211 -0.69 1.46 20.88
C PHE A 211 0.42 0.87 21.74
N ARG A 212 0.91 -0.32 21.37
CA ARG A 212 1.96 -1.08 22.03
C ARG A 212 2.97 -1.56 20.99
N THR A 213 4.10 -0.91 20.91
CA THR A 213 5.18 -1.20 19.97
C THR A 213 6.25 -2.11 20.57
N GLY A 214 7.10 -2.71 19.75
CA GLY A 214 8.17 -3.59 20.17
C GLY A 214 7.67 -4.91 20.79
N ILE A 215 6.49 -5.39 20.37
CA ILE A 215 5.89 -6.64 20.88
C ILE A 215 5.44 -7.49 19.71
N GLU A 216 6.16 -8.56 19.43
CA GLU A 216 5.80 -9.56 18.45
C GLU A 216 4.95 -10.66 19.07
N ILE A 217 3.69 -10.74 18.66
CA ILE A 217 2.79 -11.79 19.12
C ILE A 217 3.20 -13.13 18.49
N GLY A 218 3.31 -14.15 19.34
CA GLY A 218 3.84 -15.47 18.98
C GLY A 218 5.27 -15.67 19.51
N ARG A 219 6.10 -14.62 19.53
CA ARG A 219 7.47 -14.67 20.02
C ARG A 219 7.62 -14.01 21.41
N ASP A 220 7.34 -12.72 21.52
CA ASP A 220 7.52 -11.97 22.79
C ASP A 220 6.33 -12.19 23.74
N MET A 221 5.13 -12.33 23.17
CA MET A 221 3.91 -12.64 23.90
C MET A 221 3.21 -13.82 23.22
N PRO A 222 2.94 -14.93 23.94
CA PRO A 222 2.19 -16.04 23.38
C PRO A 222 0.80 -15.64 22.89
N ALA A 223 0.42 -16.10 21.72
CA ALA A 223 -0.91 -15.83 21.14
C ALA A 223 -2.06 -16.29 22.07
N THR A 224 -1.86 -17.40 22.79
CA THR A 224 -2.82 -17.92 23.79
C THR A 224 -2.99 -16.99 24.99
N ALA A 225 -1.94 -16.26 25.39
CA ALA A 225 -2.05 -15.26 26.45
C ALA A 225 -2.87 -14.04 26.00
N LEU A 226 -2.69 -13.62 24.75
CA LEU A 226 -3.47 -12.55 24.14
C LEU A 226 -4.96 -12.91 24.12
N ARG A 227 -5.31 -14.14 23.66
CA ARG A 227 -6.68 -14.63 23.60
C ARG A 227 -7.37 -14.73 24.97
N LYS A 228 -6.63 -14.99 26.04
CA LYS A 228 -7.17 -15.00 27.42
C LYS A 228 -7.43 -13.59 27.96
N ARG A 229 -6.73 -12.59 27.46
CA ARG A 229 -6.76 -11.22 27.95
C ARG A 229 -7.82 -10.36 27.29
N TYR A 230 -8.20 -10.67 26.05
CA TYR A 230 -9.13 -9.89 25.23
C TYR A 230 -10.34 -10.72 24.83
N ASP A 231 -11.51 -10.06 24.72
CA ASP A 231 -12.75 -10.70 24.29
C ASP A 231 -12.70 -11.11 22.82
N ALA A 232 -11.97 -10.36 21.98
CA ALA A 232 -11.70 -10.69 20.58
C ALA A 232 -10.30 -10.25 20.13
N VAL A 233 -9.83 -10.84 19.03
CA VAL A 233 -8.53 -10.51 18.40
C VAL A 233 -8.72 -10.32 16.91
N VAL A 234 -8.16 -9.25 16.36
CA VAL A 234 -8.09 -9.02 14.91
C VAL A 234 -6.63 -9.13 14.46
N LEU A 235 -6.35 -10.08 13.58
CA LEU A 235 -5.03 -10.30 13.00
C LEU A 235 -4.90 -9.49 11.70
N ALA A 236 -3.97 -8.55 11.67
CA ALA A 236 -3.65 -7.70 10.53
C ALA A 236 -2.14 -7.64 10.29
N VAL A 237 -1.50 -8.82 10.41
CA VAL A 237 -0.04 -8.98 10.41
C VAL A 237 0.61 -8.89 9.03
N GLY A 238 -0.19 -8.77 7.98
CA GLY A 238 0.29 -8.65 6.60
C GLY A 238 0.81 -9.96 6.02
N ALA A 239 1.41 -9.89 4.83
CA ALA A 239 2.14 -10.95 4.16
C ALA A 239 3.61 -10.54 4.10
N THR A 240 4.46 -11.07 4.96
CA THR A 240 5.84 -10.61 5.15
C THR A 240 6.90 -11.66 4.80
N THR A 241 6.50 -12.90 4.48
CA THR A 241 7.41 -13.92 3.95
C THR A 241 7.77 -13.56 2.50
N ALA A 242 8.97 -13.03 2.30
CA ALA A 242 9.42 -12.61 0.99
C ALA A 242 9.64 -13.81 0.05
N ARG A 243 9.34 -13.61 -1.23
CA ARG A 243 9.73 -14.55 -2.29
C ARG A 243 11.23 -14.44 -2.52
N ASP A 244 11.93 -15.56 -2.47
CA ASP A 244 13.38 -15.58 -2.68
C ASP A 244 13.75 -16.05 -4.10
N LEU A 245 15.01 -15.84 -4.47
CA LEU A 245 15.60 -16.20 -5.76
C LEU A 245 16.73 -17.22 -5.53
N PRO A 246 16.43 -18.54 -5.50
CA PRO A 246 17.39 -19.58 -5.17
C PRO A 246 18.29 -19.91 -6.37
N VAL A 247 19.16 -18.98 -6.77
CA VAL A 247 20.17 -19.17 -7.83
C VAL A 247 21.58 -19.18 -7.22
N PRO A 248 22.59 -19.79 -7.89
CA PRO A 248 23.97 -19.77 -7.40
C PRO A 248 24.45 -18.35 -7.10
N GLY A 249 25.15 -18.18 -5.98
CA GLY A 249 25.67 -16.89 -5.52
C GLY A 249 24.65 -16.05 -4.72
N ARG A 250 23.43 -16.59 -4.44
CA ARG A 250 22.42 -15.87 -3.64
C ARG A 250 22.93 -15.51 -2.22
N GLU A 251 23.86 -16.29 -1.70
CA GLU A 251 24.48 -16.12 -0.39
C GLU A 251 25.51 -14.99 -0.32
N LEU A 252 25.90 -14.38 -1.43
CA LEU A 252 26.87 -13.30 -1.47
C LEU A 252 26.37 -12.05 -0.71
N LYS A 253 27.30 -11.34 -0.08
CA LYS A 253 27.03 -10.06 0.57
C LYS A 253 26.63 -9.02 -0.48
N GLY A 254 25.72 -8.11 -0.12
CA GLY A 254 25.21 -7.07 -1.01
C GLY A 254 23.92 -7.44 -1.72
N ILE A 255 23.35 -8.64 -1.46
CA ILE A 255 22.05 -9.07 -1.99
C ILE A 255 21.03 -9.09 -0.83
N TYR A 256 20.05 -8.20 -0.88
CA TYR A 256 19.07 -7.99 0.16
C TYR A 256 17.65 -8.17 -0.36
N GLN A 257 16.72 -8.56 0.51
CA GLN A 257 15.31 -8.38 0.24
C GLN A 257 14.96 -6.88 0.27
N ALA A 258 14.00 -6.44 -0.55
CA ALA A 258 13.55 -5.04 -0.55
C ALA A 258 13.15 -4.58 0.87
N MET A 259 12.53 -5.49 1.65
CA MET A 259 12.11 -5.23 3.04
C MET A 259 13.24 -5.34 4.09
N GLU A 260 14.48 -5.55 3.67
CA GLU A 260 15.68 -5.30 4.46
C GLU A 260 16.28 -3.93 4.13
N TYR A 261 16.25 -3.55 2.85
CA TYR A 261 16.82 -2.31 2.34
C TYR A 261 15.98 -1.06 2.66
N LEU A 262 14.68 -1.08 2.32
CA LEU A 262 13.78 0.07 2.49
C LEU A 262 13.58 0.48 3.95
N PRO A 263 13.39 -0.44 4.92
CA PRO A 263 13.28 -0.07 6.33
C PRO A 263 14.51 0.63 6.87
N LEU A 264 15.71 0.22 6.47
CA LEU A 264 16.95 0.85 6.90
C LEU A 264 17.08 2.28 6.36
N ALA A 265 16.68 2.52 5.11
CA ALA A 265 16.62 3.85 4.53
C ALA A 265 15.59 4.74 5.26
N ASN A 266 14.39 4.21 5.55
CA ASN A 266 13.37 4.93 6.30
C ASN A 266 13.80 5.25 7.75
N LYS A 267 14.53 4.35 8.41
CA LYS A 267 15.08 4.58 9.75
C LYS A 267 16.10 5.72 9.80
N VAL A 268 16.83 5.96 8.70
CA VAL A 268 17.66 7.17 8.58
C VAL A 268 16.79 8.42 8.59
N GLN A 269 15.67 8.42 7.88
CA GLN A 269 14.75 9.58 7.84
C GLN A 269 14.03 9.79 9.18
N GLU A 270 13.79 8.73 9.94
CA GLU A 270 13.26 8.80 11.32
C GLU A 270 14.31 9.22 12.35
N GLY A 271 15.59 9.34 11.97
CA GLY A 271 16.69 9.78 12.84
C GLY A 271 17.35 8.67 13.66
N ASP A 272 17.08 7.38 13.38
CA ASP A 272 17.65 6.24 14.09
C ASP A 272 19.11 5.99 13.69
N TYR A 273 19.48 6.35 12.46
CA TYR A 273 20.83 6.21 11.93
C TYR A 273 21.32 7.52 11.32
N VAL A 274 22.61 7.80 11.49
CA VAL A 274 23.28 8.94 10.84
C VAL A 274 23.50 8.67 9.35
N SER A 275 23.76 7.41 9.00
CA SER A 275 23.93 6.94 7.63
C SER A 275 23.30 5.56 7.47
N PRO A 276 22.81 5.18 6.27
CA PRO A 276 22.17 3.90 6.09
C PRO A 276 23.17 2.75 6.28
N PRO A 277 22.82 1.70 7.07
CA PRO A 277 23.66 0.50 7.22
C PRO A 277 23.89 -0.24 5.89
N VAL A 278 22.93 -0.12 4.95
CA VAL A 278 23.04 -0.58 3.57
C VAL A 278 22.90 0.65 2.67
N SER A 279 23.96 1.02 1.95
CA SER A 279 24.03 2.19 1.09
C SER A 279 24.25 1.81 -0.36
N ALA A 280 23.54 2.50 -1.25
CA ALA A 280 23.73 2.46 -2.70
C ALA A 280 24.81 3.43 -3.21
N GLU A 281 25.37 4.27 -2.34
CA GLU A 281 26.33 5.32 -2.72
C GLU A 281 27.51 4.77 -3.52
N GLY A 282 27.71 5.31 -4.73
CA GLY A 282 28.78 4.94 -5.64
C GLY A 282 28.67 3.52 -6.23
N LYS A 283 27.59 2.77 -5.98
CA LYS A 283 27.44 1.38 -6.44
C LYS A 283 26.59 1.27 -7.69
N HIS A 284 26.83 0.20 -8.45
CA HIS A 284 25.92 -0.28 -9.47
C HIS A 284 24.81 -1.10 -8.78
N VAL A 285 23.58 -0.59 -8.81
CA VAL A 285 22.43 -1.19 -8.14
C VAL A 285 21.56 -1.93 -9.13
N VAL A 286 21.21 -3.17 -8.80
CA VAL A 286 20.22 -3.95 -9.58
C VAL A 286 19.01 -4.22 -8.70
N VAL A 287 17.81 -3.88 -9.21
CA VAL A 287 16.53 -4.14 -8.57
C VAL A 287 15.80 -5.24 -9.34
N ILE A 288 15.54 -6.38 -8.71
CA ILE A 288 14.84 -7.51 -9.33
C ILE A 288 13.36 -7.45 -8.95
N GLY A 289 12.51 -7.11 -9.92
CA GLY A 289 11.06 -6.96 -9.79
C GLY A 289 10.57 -5.59 -10.28
N GLY A 290 9.59 -5.59 -11.19
CA GLY A 290 9.05 -4.40 -11.87
C GLY A 290 7.88 -3.72 -11.17
N GLY A 291 7.47 -4.19 -9.97
CA GLY A 291 6.34 -3.65 -9.21
C GLY A 291 6.65 -2.36 -8.43
N ASP A 292 5.65 -1.88 -7.67
CA ASP A 292 5.77 -0.63 -6.89
C ASP A 292 6.91 -0.69 -5.85
N THR A 293 7.11 -1.85 -5.20
CA THR A 293 8.24 -2.05 -4.26
C THR A 293 9.59 -1.92 -4.97
N GLY A 294 9.69 -2.43 -6.22
CA GLY A 294 10.88 -2.24 -7.04
C GLY A 294 11.13 -0.76 -7.36
N ALA A 295 10.07 -0.02 -7.74
CA ALA A 295 10.17 1.42 -7.96
C ALA A 295 10.59 2.19 -6.69
N ASP A 296 10.18 1.73 -5.51
CA ASP A 296 10.62 2.30 -4.23
C ASP A 296 12.12 2.08 -3.99
N CYS A 297 12.64 0.88 -4.32
CA CYS A 297 14.08 0.61 -4.27
C CYS A 297 14.87 1.47 -5.28
N VAL A 298 14.35 1.66 -6.52
CA VAL A 298 14.96 2.52 -7.53
C VAL A 298 15.10 3.95 -7.03
N GLY A 299 13.99 4.57 -6.57
CA GLY A 299 14.00 5.95 -6.08
C GLY A 299 14.86 6.14 -4.83
N THR A 300 14.93 5.13 -3.95
CA THR A 300 15.81 5.11 -2.79
C THR A 300 17.27 5.07 -3.20
N ALA A 301 17.64 4.21 -4.17
CA ALA A 301 19.00 4.09 -4.65
C ALA A 301 19.50 5.39 -5.33
N HIS A 302 18.64 6.07 -6.10
CA HIS A 302 18.99 7.37 -6.69
C HIS A 302 19.31 8.42 -5.59
N ARG A 303 18.49 8.51 -4.55
CA ARG A 303 18.71 9.46 -3.43
C ARG A 303 19.93 9.12 -2.58
N GLN A 304 20.33 7.86 -2.56
CA GLN A 304 21.58 7.45 -1.91
C GLN A 304 22.82 7.66 -2.78
N GLY A 305 22.69 8.14 -4.03
CA GLY A 305 23.81 8.43 -4.89
C GLY A 305 24.40 7.19 -5.60
N ALA A 306 23.55 6.26 -6.04
CA ALA A 306 23.98 5.11 -6.86
C ALA A 306 24.70 5.57 -8.14
N ALA A 307 25.76 4.86 -8.54
CA ALA A 307 26.46 5.09 -9.79
C ALA A 307 25.59 4.73 -11.02
N SER A 308 24.81 3.68 -10.90
CA SER A 308 23.75 3.32 -11.85
C SER A 308 22.66 2.52 -11.16
N VAL A 309 21.45 2.54 -11.71
CA VAL A 309 20.34 1.72 -11.25
C VAL A 309 19.71 1.01 -12.45
N THR A 310 19.64 -0.33 -12.38
CA THR A 310 18.98 -1.16 -13.39
C THR A 310 17.87 -1.97 -12.73
N GLN A 311 16.64 -1.83 -13.21
CA GLN A 311 15.50 -2.63 -12.75
C GLN A 311 15.21 -3.75 -13.75
N LEU A 312 15.08 -4.98 -13.24
CA LEU A 312 14.82 -6.17 -14.04
C LEU A 312 13.38 -6.65 -13.82
N GLU A 313 12.71 -6.96 -14.92
CA GLU A 313 11.35 -7.53 -14.89
C GLU A 313 11.33 -8.80 -15.76
N ILE A 314 10.78 -9.87 -15.19
CA ILE A 314 10.67 -11.16 -15.89
C ILE A 314 9.55 -11.17 -16.93
N MET A 315 8.53 -10.36 -16.72
CA MET A 315 7.39 -10.23 -17.63
C MET A 315 7.73 -9.33 -18.82
N PRO A 316 7.05 -9.49 -19.96
CA PRO A 316 7.17 -8.57 -21.08
C PRO A 316 6.75 -7.15 -20.69
N ARG A 317 7.32 -6.16 -21.39
CA ARG A 317 6.91 -4.77 -21.22
C ARG A 317 5.42 -4.61 -21.54
N PRO A 318 4.59 -4.09 -20.63
CA PRO A 318 3.18 -3.85 -20.90
C PRO A 318 2.96 -2.82 -22.02
N ASN A 319 1.79 -2.85 -22.64
CA ASN A 319 1.39 -1.83 -23.61
C ASN A 319 1.22 -0.45 -22.95
N GLU A 320 1.37 0.61 -23.72
CA GLU A 320 1.15 1.99 -23.25
C GLU A 320 -0.34 2.33 -23.19
N GLU A 321 -1.15 1.70 -24.02
CA GLU A 321 -2.59 1.91 -24.12
C GLU A 321 -3.36 0.64 -23.76
N ARG A 322 -4.59 0.84 -23.29
CA ARG A 322 -5.52 -0.24 -22.98
C ARG A 322 -5.91 -0.99 -24.26
N ASP A 323 -5.73 -2.29 -24.27
CA ASP A 323 -6.37 -3.15 -25.24
C ASP A 323 -7.84 -3.38 -24.82
N ALA A 324 -8.76 -2.82 -25.56
CA ALA A 324 -10.18 -2.88 -25.23
C ALA A 324 -10.78 -4.30 -25.29
N VAL A 325 -10.12 -5.24 -25.97
CA VAL A 325 -10.58 -6.64 -26.09
C VAL A 325 -10.12 -7.47 -24.90
N SER A 326 -8.81 -7.47 -24.62
CA SER A 326 -8.24 -8.27 -23.53
C SER A 326 -8.40 -7.60 -22.16
N GLN A 327 -8.53 -6.28 -22.10
CA GLN A 327 -8.64 -5.51 -20.86
C GLN A 327 -9.78 -4.48 -20.96
N PRO A 328 -11.05 -4.93 -21.09
CA PRO A 328 -12.19 -4.04 -21.32
C PRO A 328 -12.41 -3.10 -20.13
N TRP A 329 -12.87 -1.87 -20.41
CA TRP A 329 -13.39 -1.00 -19.37
C TRP A 329 -14.61 -1.70 -18.68
N PRO A 330 -14.80 -1.62 -17.36
CA PRO A 330 -14.11 -0.77 -16.38
C PRO A 330 -12.93 -1.44 -15.63
N THR A 331 -12.39 -2.54 -16.13
CA THR A 331 -11.32 -3.28 -15.44
C THR A 331 -10.06 -2.41 -15.27
N PHE A 332 -9.29 -2.70 -14.23
CA PHE A 332 -7.99 -2.03 -14.00
C PHE A 332 -6.96 -2.57 -15.00
N PRO A 333 -6.46 -1.75 -15.93
CA PRO A 333 -5.60 -2.25 -16.99
C PRO A 333 -4.16 -2.44 -16.55
N MET A 334 -3.52 -3.45 -17.10
CA MET A 334 -2.07 -3.65 -17.02
C MET A 334 -1.38 -2.81 -18.09
N LEU A 335 -0.94 -1.61 -17.72
CA LEU A 335 -0.30 -0.65 -18.62
C LEU A 335 1.15 -0.40 -18.24
N TYR A 336 1.95 0.00 -19.24
CA TYR A 336 3.27 0.53 -18.99
C TYR A 336 3.19 1.82 -18.17
N LYS A 337 3.73 1.79 -16.96
CA LYS A 337 3.70 2.91 -16.03
C LYS A 337 5.10 3.49 -15.84
N VAL A 338 5.20 4.80 -15.92
CA VAL A 338 6.37 5.56 -15.48
C VAL A 338 6.02 6.18 -14.13
N THR A 339 6.66 5.75 -13.06
CA THR A 339 6.52 6.35 -11.73
C THR A 339 7.54 7.49 -11.57
N SER A 340 7.38 8.30 -10.53
CA SER A 340 8.34 9.36 -10.21
C SER A 340 9.78 8.84 -10.07
N ALA A 341 9.97 7.63 -9.53
CA ALA A 341 11.29 7.00 -9.42
C ALA A 341 11.90 6.69 -10.79
N HIS A 342 11.09 6.29 -11.76
CA HIS A 342 11.55 6.03 -13.13
C HIS A 342 11.85 7.31 -13.92
N GLU A 343 11.16 8.42 -13.61
CA GLU A 343 11.50 9.75 -14.16
C GLU A 343 12.88 10.23 -13.68
N GLU A 344 13.27 9.80 -12.49
CA GLU A 344 14.54 10.17 -11.84
C GLU A 344 15.76 9.49 -12.46
N GLY A 345 15.54 8.48 -13.31
CA GLY A 345 16.59 7.80 -14.06
C GLY A 345 16.57 6.29 -13.92
N GLY A 346 17.68 5.67 -14.30
CA GLY A 346 17.83 4.23 -14.31
C GLY A 346 17.34 3.56 -15.60
N GLU A 347 17.73 2.31 -15.76
CA GLU A 347 17.34 1.46 -16.89
C GLU A 347 16.29 0.43 -16.43
N ARG A 348 15.29 0.17 -17.27
CA ARG A 348 14.34 -0.93 -17.07
C ARG A 348 14.49 -1.96 -18.15
N VAL A 349 14.77 -3.20 -17.76
CA VAL A 349 14.98 -4.34 -18.66
C VAL A 349 13.87 -5.35 -18.42
N TYR A 350 13.12 -5.67 -19.48
CA TYR A 350 11.98 -6.58 -19.45
C TYR A 350 12.34 -7.93 -20.09
N SER A 351 11.52 -8.94 -19.80
CA SER A 351 11.68 -10.30 -20.34
C SER A 351 13.08 -10.88 -20.05
N VAL A 352 13.56 -10.71 -18.83
CA VAL A 352 14.86 -11.25 -18.42
C VAL A 352 14.76 -12.02 -17.10
N SER A 353 15.58 -13.05 -16.96
CA SER A 353 15.70 -13.85 -15.74
C SER A 353 17.14 -13.87 -15.28
N THR A 354 17.36 -13.72 -13.98
CA THR A 354 18.68 -13.89 -13.35
C THR A 354 19.04 -15.36 -13.29
N THR A 355 20.25 -15.71 -13.73
CA THR A 355 20.77 -17.09 -13.72
C THR A 355 21.67 -17.36 -12.53
N HIS A 356 22.57 -16.43 -12.18
CA HIS A 356 23.43 -16.53 -11.01
C HIS A 356 24.06 -15.17 -10.68
N PHE A 357 24.66 -15.09 -9.49
CA PHE A 357 25.48 -13.96 -9.06
C PHE A 357 26.95 -14.38 -9.00
N GLU A 358 27.84 -13.45 -9.36
CA GLU A 358 29.29 -13.62 -9.33
C GLU A 358 29.87 -12.63 -8.31
N GLY A 359 30.69 -13.13 -7.37
CA GLY A 359 31.28 -12.34 -6.29
C GLY A 359 32.77 -12.13 -6.46
N ASP A 360 33.33 -11.28 -5.59
CA ASP A 360 34.78 -11.12 -5.41
C ASP A 360 35.34 -12.13 -4.39
N GLU A 361 36.65 -12.05 -4.12
CA GLU A 361 37.35 -12.91 -3.17
C GLU A 361 36.86 -12.72 -1.72
N ASP A 362 36.28 -11.57 -1.38
CA ASP A 362 35.72 -11.23 -0.07
C ASP A 362 34.25 -11.67 0.10
N GLY A 363 33.66 -12.26 -0.95
CA GLY A 363 32.29 -12.73 -1.01
C GLY A 363 31.24 -11.60 -1.18
N ASN A 364 31.63 -10.46 -1.76
CA ASN A 364 30.68 -9.41 -2.13
C ASN A 364 30.22 -9.60 -3.56
N VAL A 365 28.94 -9.38 -3.85
CA VAL A 365 28.42 -9.44 -5.22
C VAL A 365 29.05 -8.34 -6.09
N GLN A 366 29.46 -8.69 -7.31
CA GLN A 366 30.08 -7.79 -8.29
C GLN A 366 29.32 -7.80 -9.63
N TRP A 367 28.77 -8.95 -10.01
CA TRP A 367 28.08 -9.13 -11.28
C TRP A 367 26.82 -9.95 -11.11
N LEU A 368 25.81 -9.60 -11.88
CA LEU A 368 24.59 -10.38 -12.07
C LEU A 368 24.57 -10.92 -13.51
N HIS A 369 24.41 -12.23 -13.64
CA HIS A 369 24.24 -12.91 -14.91
C HIS A 369 22.75 -13.08 -15.20
N LEU A 370 22.32 -12.72 -16.39
CA LEU A 370 20.94 -12.81 -16.84
C LEU A 370 20.84 -13.36 -18.25
N THR A 371 19.67 -13.85 -18.59
CA THR A 371 19.28 -14.30 -19.93
C THR A 371 17.91 -13.76 -20.29
N GLU A 372 17.62 -13.57 -21.57
CA GLU A 372 16.27 -13.27 -22.01
C GLU A 372 15.35 -14.47 -21.81
N VAL A 373 14.06 -14.17 -21.56
CA VAL A 373 13.01 -15.17 -21.42
C VAL A 373 11.85 -14.84 -22.35
N GLU A 374 11.12 -15.89 -22.77
CA GLU A 374 9.90 -15.78 -23.55
C GLU A 374 8.87 -16.80 -23.09
N PHE A 375 7.59 -16.56 -23.39
CA PHE A 375 6.55 -17.54 -23.15
C PHE A 375 6.43 -18.49 -24.32
N VAL A 376 6.71 -19.78 -24.07
CA VAL A 376 6.49 -20.87 -25.01
C VAL A 376 5.45 -21.80 -24.40
N ASP A 377 4.34 -22.02 -25.07
CA ASP A 377 3.20 -22.83 -24.57
C ASP A 377 2.76 -22.48 -23.15
N GLY A 378 2.72 -21.18 -22.84
CA GLY A 378 2.32 -20.67 -21.51
C GLY A 378 3.36 -20.85 -20.39
N LYS A 379 4.55 -21.33 -20.72
CA LYS A 379 5.67 -21.49 -19.79
C LYS A 379 6.79 -20.52 -20.10
N LEU A 380 7.36 -19.95 -19.05
CA LEU A 380 8.50 -19.06 -19.16
C LEU A 380 9.75 -19.90 -19.50
N THR A 381 10.39 -19.61 -20.63
CA THR A 381 11.53 -20.35 -21.17
C THR A 381 12.69 -19.41 -21.43
N GLN A 382 13.91 -19.82 -21.07
CA GLN A 382 15.14 -19.07 -21.36
C GLN A 382 15.47 -19.13 -22.86
N LYS A 383 15.91 -18.01 -23.43
CA LYS A 383 16.38 -17.90 -24.82
C LYS A 383 17.88 -18.18 -24.88
N PRO A 384 18.32 -19.29 -25.49
CA PRO A 384 19.75 -19.60 -25.63
C PRO A 384 20.48 -18.53 -26.44
N GLY A 385 21.71 -18.23 -26.04
CA GLY A 385 22.59 -17.27 -26.76
C GLY A 385 22.29 -15.79 -26.43
N THR A 386 21.49 -15.52 -25.37
CA THR A 386 21.19 -14.17 -24.90
C THR A 386 21.80 -13.86 -23.53
N GLU A 387 22.65 -14.77 -23.05
CA GLU A 387 23.33 -14.66 -21.79
C GLU A 387 24.24 -13.43 -21.76
N ARG A 388 24.12 -12.63 -20.69
CA ARG A 388 24.97 -11.46 -20.47
C ARG A 388 25.13 -11.19 -18.98
N LYS A 389 26.15 -10.42 -18.63
CA LYS A 389 26.32 -9.95 -17.25
C LYS A 389 26.29 -8.43 -17.17
N ILE A 390 25.77 -7.93 -16.04
CA ILE A 390 25.73 -6.51 -15.71
C ILE A 390 26.40 -6.28 -14.35
N PRO A 391 27.03 -5.12 -14.12
CA PRO A 391 27.61 -4.80 -12.82
C PRO A 391 26.53 -4.72 -11.75
N ALA A 392 26.76 -5.32 -10.58
CA ALA A 392 25.79 -5.43 -9.50
C ALA A 392 26.51 -5.50 -8.15
N GLN A 393 26.76 -4.34 -7.53
CA GLN A 393 27.42 -4.24 -6.23
C GLN A 393 26.42 -4.12 -5.07
N LEU A 394 25.17 -3.84 -5.38
CA LEU A 394 24.01 -3.93 -4.50
C LEU A 394 22.84 -4.49 -5.30
N VAL A 395 22.21 -5.53 -4.78
CA VAL A 395 21.03 -6.14 -5.39
C VAL A 395 19.87 -6.10 -4.40
N THR A 396 18.69 -5.67 -4.86
CA THR A 396 17.46 -5.73 -4.06
C THR A 396 16.43 -6.64 -4.72
N LEU A 397 15.91 -7.61 -3.96
CA LEU A 397 14.89 -8.54 -4.41
C LEU A 397 13.51 -7.98 -4.05
N ALA A 398 12.77 -7.51 -5.05
CA ALA A 398 11.44 -6.92 -4.94
C ALA A 398 10.38 -7.79 -5.65
N MET A 399 10.44 -9.10 -5.44
CA MET A 399 9.66 -10.11 -6.18
C MET A 399 8.31 -10.46 -5.53
N GLY A 400 7.91 -9.71 -4.49
CA GLY A 400 6.67 -9.94 -3.75
C GLY A 400 6.82 -10.96 -2.60
N PHE A 401 5.68 -11.37 -2.05
CA PHE A 401 5.62 -12.20 -0.83
C PHE A 401 4.78 -13.46 -1.06
N THR A 402 4.95 -14.46 -0.21
CA THR A 402 4.24 -15.76 -0.32
C THR A 402 3.19 -15.95 0.77
N GLY A 403 3.11 -15.05 1.76
CA GLY A 403 2.13 -15.14 2.84
C GLY A 403 2.63 -14.54 4.16
N THR A 404 1.91 -14.87 5.22
CA THR A 404 2.21 -14.44 6.59
C THR A 404 3.48 -15.13 7.10
N ASP A 405 4.23 -14.43 7.94
CA ASP A 405 5.34 -15.03 8.69
C ASP A 405 4.84 -16.16 9.61
N ARG A 406 5.44 -17.34 9.47
CA ARG A 406 5.12 -18.53 10.27
C ARG A 406 6.18 -18.83 11.33
N GLU A 407 7.36 -18.25 11.21
CA GLU A 407 8.49 -18.54 12.10
C GLU A 407 8.29 -17.97 13.51
N ASN A 408 7.41 -16.96 13.65
CA ASN A 408 7.07 -16.38 14.94
C ASN A 408 6.09 -17.21 15.77
N GLY A 409 5.55 -18.29 15.21
CA GLY A 409 4.65 -19.25 15.89
C GLY A 409 3.22 -18.74 16.09
N LEU A 410 2.82 -17.58 15.54
CA LEU A 410 1.48 -17.01 15.73
C LEU A 410 0.39 -17.93 15.17
N VAL A 411 0.59 -18.46 13.96
CA VAL A 411 -0.38 -19.32 13.26
C VAL A 411 -0.61 -20.61 14.05
N GLU A 412 0.47 -21.27 14.48
CA GLU A 412 0.45 -22.52 15.21
C GLU A 412 -0.13 -22.36 16.62
N GLN A 413 0.23 -21.28 17.33
CA GLN A 413 -0.22 -21.04 18.70
C GLN A 413 -1.72 -20.72 18.78
N PHE A 414 -2.29 -20.09 17.75
CA PHE A 414 -3.75 -19.92 17.63
C PHE A 414 -4.44 -21.15 17.06
N GLY A 415 -3.72 -22.07 16.38
CA GLY A 415 -4.30 -23.19 15.66
C GLY A 415 -5.09 -22.76 14.42
N LEU A 416 -4.54 -21.77 13.67
CA LEU A 416 -5.21 -21.19 12.51
C LEU A 416 -5.10 -22.12 11.29
N GLU A 417 -6.21 -22.27 10.56
CA GLU A 417 -6.23 -22.89 9.26
C GLU A 417 -5.79 -21.92 8.17
N LEU A 418 -5.14 -22.48 7.14
CA LEU A 418 -4.69 -21.73 5.98
C LEU A 418 -5.47 -22.16 4.73
N ASP A 419 -5.67 -21.23 3.81
CA ASP A 419 -6.22 -21.51 2.49
C ASP A 419 -5.17 -22.20 1.57
N GLU A 420 -5.59 -22.59 0.37
CA GLU A 420 -4.72 -23.23 -0.63
C GLU A 420 -3.53 -22.37 -1.07
N ARG A 421 -3.60 -21.05 -0.84
CA ARG A 421 -2.55 -20.08 -1.17
C ARG A 421 -1.62 -19.79 0.02
N GLY A 422 -1.90 -20.39 1.19
CA GLY A 422 -1.14 -20.19 2.41
C GLY A 422 -1.51 -18.92 3.20
N ASN A 423 -2.63 -18.27 2.91
CA ASN A 423 -3.17 -17.17 3.71
C ASN A 423 -4.04 -17.75 4.85
N ILE A 424 -4.25 -16.96 5.91
CA ILE A 424 -5.11 -17.36 7.01
C ILE A 424 -6.57 -17.46 6.51
N ALA A 425 -7.16 -18.64 6.64
CA ALA A 425 -8.53 -18.91 6.23
C ALA A 425 -9.55 -18.16 7.11
N ARG A 426 -10.68 -17.75 6.51
CA ARG A 426 -11.72 -16.96 7.17
C ARG A 426 -13.09 -17.15 6.52
N ASP A 427 -14.12 -16.93 7.31
CA ASP A 427 -15.52 -16.97 6.88
C ASP A 427 -15.99 -15.61 6.31
N ALA A 428 -17.29 -15.50 6.02
CA ALA A 428 -17.90 -14.28 5.45
C ALA A 428 -17.82 -13.04 6.38
N ASP A 429 -17.63 -13.24 7.67
CA ASP A 429 -17.47 -12.20 8.69
C ASP A 429 -16.01 -11.94 9.06
N PHE A 430 -15.08 -12.43 8.25
CA PHE A 430 -13.64 -12.33 8.49
C PHE A 430 -13.15 -13.11 9.73
N GLN A 431 -14.00 -13.96 10.34
CA GLN A 431 -13.62 -14.80 11.45
C GLN A 431 -12.85 -16.03 10.96
N THR A 432 -11.79 -16.39 11.67
CA THR A 432 -11.00 -17.61 11.40
C THR A 432 -11.75 -18.86 11.92
N ASN A 433 -11.15 -20.03 11.77
CA ASN A 433 -11.63 -21.27 12.43
C ASN A 433 -11.65 -21.17 13.97
N VAL A 434 -11.01 -20.16 14.56
CA VAL A 434 -10.97 -19.90 16.02
C VAL A 434 -11.98 -18.84 16.40
N PRO A 435 -13.04 -19.16 17.17
CA PRO A 435 -14.07 -18.19 17.56
C PRO A 435 -13.49 -16.96 18.27
N GLY A 436 -13.90 -15.75 17.81
CA GLY A 436 -13.42 -14.48 18.33
C GLY A 436 -12.02 -14.07 17.84
N VAL A 437 -11.46 -14.78 16.85
CA VAL A 437 -10.25 -14.41 16.14
C VAL A 437 -10.58 -14.10 14.69
N PHE A 438 -10.28 -12.89 14.25
CA PHE A 438 -10.58 -12.33 12.92
C PHE A 438 -9.29 -12.08 12.17
N VAL A 439 -9.33 -12.04 10.83
CA VAL A 439 -8.15 -11.71 10.01
C VAL A 439 -8.52 -10.74 8.88
N ALA A 440 -7.68 -9.73 8.68
CA ALA A 440 -7.86 -8.70 7.67
C ALA A 440 -6.56 -8.33 6.95
N GLY A 441 -6.69 -7.79 5.74
CA GLY A 441 -5.58 -7.37 4.90
C GLY A 441 -4.83 -8.54 4.30
N ASP A 442 -3.56 -8.32 3.97
CA ASP A 442 -2.75 -9.29 3.24
C ASP A 442 -2.56 -10.62 3.96
N ALA A 443 -2.74 -10.66 5.28
CA ALA A 443 -2.69 -11.90 6.07
C ALA A 443 -3.76 -12.93 5.66
N GLY A 444 -4.94 -12.46 5.22
CA GLY A 444 -6.04 -13.32 4.80
C GLY A 444 -6.34 -13.25 3.29
N ARG A 445 -5.88 -12.20 2.59
CA ARG A 445 -6.12 -12.01 1.15
C ARG A 445 -4.91 -12.36 0.29
N GLY A 446 -3.70 -12.28 0.83
CA GLY A 446 -2.47 -12.13 0.08
C GLY A 446 -2.22 -10.66 -0.29
N GLN A 447 -1.10 -10.39 -0.96
CA GLN A 447 -0.71 -9.03 -1.34
C GLN A 447 -1.82 -8.30 -2.09
N SER A 448 -2.13 -7.06 -1.66
CA SER A 448 -3.18 -6.26 -2.25
C SER A 448 -2.89 -4.76 -2.15
N LEU A 449 -3.77 -3.95 -2.74
CA LEU A 449 -3.66 -2.49 -2.64
C LEU A 449 -4.06 -2.01 -1.25
N ILE A 450 -3.53 -0.85 -0.86
CA ILE A 450 -3.84 -0.19 0.42
C ILE A 450 -5.36 -0.03 0.66
N VAL A 451 -6.12 0.30 -0.39
CA VAL A 451 -7.59 0.45 -0.30
C VAL A 451 -8.28 -0.87 0.04
N TRP A 452 -7.75 -2.03 -0.41
CA TRP A 452 -8.25 -3.33 -0.01
C TRP A 452 -7.95 -3.63 1.45
N ALA A 453 -6.74 -3.30 1.91
CA ALA A 453 -6.35 -3.49 3.30
C ALA A 453 -7.26 -2.68 4.24
N ILE A 454 -7.53 -1.40 3.94
CA ILE A 454 -8.44 -0.55 4.73
C ILE A 454 -9.86 -1.12 4.68
N ALA A 455 -10.37 -1.50 3.51
CA ALA A 455 -11.72 -2.05 3.34
C ALA A 455 -11.91 -3.35 4.15
N GLU A 456 -10.92 -4.24 4.15
CA GLU A 456 -10.94 -5.45 4.97
C GLU A 456 -10.86 -5.16 6.46
N GLY A 457 -10.05 -4.18 6.88
CA GLY A 457 -10.00 -3.74 8.27
C GLY A 457 -11.37 -3.26 8.76
N ARG A 458 -12.09 -2.47 7.93
CA ARG A 458 -13.46 -2.03 8.22
C ARG A 458 -14.43 -3.21 8.30
N SER A 459 -14.39 -4.13 7.34
CA SER A 459 -15.28 -5.28 7.30
C SER A 459 -15.04 -6.26 8.44
N ALA A 460 -13.77 -6.53 8.78
CA ALA A 460 -13.39 -7.36 9.93
C ALA A 460 -13.80 -6.72 11.27
N ALA A 461 -13.71 -5.38 11.38
CA ALA A 461 -14.20 -4.66 12.55
C ALA A 461 -15.71 -4.89 12.75
N ARG A 462 -16.51 -4.84 11.68
CA ARG A 462 -17.95 -5.16 11.76
C ARG A 462 -18.19 -6.60 12.21
N GLY A 463 -17.46 -7.58 11.65
CA GLY A 463 -17.57 -8.99 12.07
C GLY A 463 -17.24 -9.16 13.55
N CYS A 464 -16.17 -8.51 14.01
CA CYS A 464 -15.74 -8.50 15.40
C CYS A 464 -16.78 -7.84 16.33
N ASP A 465 -17.28 -6.66 15.98
CA ASP A 465 -18.30 -5.94 16.75
C ASP A 465 -19.59 -6.77 16.87
N ARG A 466 -20.05 -7.38 15.76
CA ARG A 466 -21.21 -8.27 15.76
C ARG A 466 -21.01 -9.50 16.67
N PHE A 467 -19.83 -10.07 16.67
CA PHE A 467 -19.49 -11.19 17.58
C PHE A 467 -19.56 -10.77 19.05
N LEU A 468 -19.11 -9.57 19.38
CA LEU A 468 -19.03 -9.08 20.76
C LEU A 468 -20.38 -8.59 21.32
N THR A 469 -21.25 -8.04 20.47
CA THR A 469 -22.48 -7.33 20.87
C THR A 469 -23.76 -7.99 20.34
N GLY A 470 -23.65 -8.94 19.42
CA GLY A 470 -24.80 -9.60 18.76
C GLY A 470 -25.30 -8.89 17.49
N ALA A 471 -25.03 -7.60 17.33
CA ALA A 471 -25.37 -6.79 16.14
C ALA A 471 -24.27 -5.78 15.87
N SER A 472 -24.23 -5.17 14.68
CA SER A 472 -23.24 -4.14 14.35
C SER A 472 -23.80 -3.16 13.31
N ASP A 473 -23.63 -1.87 13.57
CA ASP A 473 -23.91 -0.78 12.63
C ASP A 473 -22.66 -0.34 11.86
N LEU A 474 -21.51 -0.96 12.11
CA LEU A 474 -20.27 -0.67 11.39
C LEU A 474 -20.38 -1.06 9.91
N PRO A 475 -19.76 -0.29 9.00
CA PRO A 475 -19.77 -0.62 7.57
C PRO A 475 -18.95 -1.87 7.28
N ALA A 476 -19.40 -2.68 6.31
CA ALA A 476 -18.65 -3.77 5.71
C ALA A 476 -18.61 -3.55 4.20
N PRO A 477 -17.63 -2.78 3.70
CA PRO A 477 -17.58 -2.41 2.28
C PRO A 477 -17.36 -3.60 1.36
N ILE A 478 -16.71 -4.66 1.82
CA ILE A 478 -16.38 -5.85 1.03
C ILE A 478 -16.59 -7.14 1.82
N ARG A 479 -16.68 -8.25 1.07
CA ARG A 479 -16.62 -9.63 1.56
C ARG A 479 -15.22 -10.23 1.29
N PRO A 480 -14.79 -11.27 1.98
CA PRO A 480 -13.52 -11.95 1.70
C PRO A 480 -13.38 -12.48 0.27
N THR A 481 -14.52 -12.82 -0.36
CA THR A 481 -14.60 -13.33 -1.73
C THR A 481 -14.55 -12.28 -2.81
N ASP A 482 -14.74 -11.00 -2.46
CA ASP A 482 -14.72 -9.92 -3.45
C ASP A 482 -13.35 -9.77 -4.08
N ARG A 483 -13.32 -9.50 -5.38
CA ARG A 483 -12.11 -9.37 -6.19
C ARG A 483 -12.01 -7.96 -6.77
N ALA A 484 -10.78 -7.53 -7.01
CA ALA A 484 -10.56 -6.32 -7.79
C ALA A 484 -11.15 -6.48 -9.20
N LEU A 485 -11.59 -5.37 -9.79
CA LEU A 485 -11.95 -5.33 -11.21
C LEU A 485 -10.67 -5.40 -12.04
N THR A 486 -10.11 -6.60 -12.15
CA THR A 486 -8.95 -6.92 -13.01
C THR A 486 -9.37 -8.01 -13.99
N VAL A 487 -8.60 -8.17 -15.05
CA VAL A 487 -8.78 -9.25 -16.03
C VAL A 487 -8.11 -10.51 -15.50
#